data_5cc89f3d7f4bc7259ba9a2e47d4e47e7
#
_entry.id   5cc89f3d7f4bc7259ba9a2e47d4e47e7
#
_cell.length_a   1.000
_cell.length_b   1.000
_cell.length_c   1.000
_cell.angle_alpha   90.00
_cell.angle_beta   90.00
_cell.angle_gamma   90.00
#
_symmetry.space_group_name_H-M   'P 1'
#
loop_
_entity.id
_entity.type
_entity.pdbx_description
1 polymer ?
#
loop_
_entity_poly.entity_id
_entity_poly.type
_entity_poly.pdbx_seq_one_letter_code
_entity_poly.pdbx_strand_id
1 'polypeptide(L)'
;MASGRGSFSSRFAAIMALAGSAIGLGNIWRFPYMVGQHGGAAFILLYVFFCVFLSLPVFFAEGILGKTSRLNPLGALRSKAPKWSWAGYMGILAAFVITSYYSVVGGWSLDYFIRSIVRGFHGMTMEESAAVFHSITATSWEVLAVFGGFLGLTALIVLAGVEKGIGGFSKVMMPLLFVMMLLIVVRSLTLPGAREGLNYLLKPDFSKIDGPAIAGALGQSFFSLSLGVGCVLTYCSYMPEDENLFATGMWTALFDTIFALLAGFAVMPAVFSVSGLEPGAGPSLVFETLPVVFTKMGSVVPVIFFLAVLVAALTSSISMFEVVVAWLIDEKGMRRGRAVLLVFLAALALGAVCALAPKVFSACDFATSNIFMTLGALVFVLVVGWVVPKAEPFKEFSSSRAGARLFPVFWFLLKWICPIAIAAIAVTNLL
;
A
#
# COMPACT_ATOMS: atom_id res chain seq x y z
N MET A 1 -21.09 -23.94 0.66
CA MET A 1 -20.11 -23.51 -0.35
C MET A 1 -20.63 -22.23 -0.98
N ALA A 2 -19.96 -21.12 -0.81
CA ALA A 2 -20.39 -19.84 -1.41
C ALA A 2 -20.12 -19.87 -2.92
N SER A 3 -21.10 -20.22 -3.71
CA SER A 3 -21.03 -20.35 -5.18
C SER A 3 -20.94 -19.02 -5.95
N GLY A 4 -20.38 -17.98 -5.35
CA GLY A 4 -20.26 -16.63 -5.96
C GLY A 4 -18.91 -15.95 -5.78
N ARG A 5 -17.97 -16.58 -5.07
CA ARG A 5 -16.61 -16.00 -4.90
C ARG A 5 -15.73 -16.40 -6.08
N GLY A 6 -15.28 -15.42 -6.87
CA GLY A 6 -14.25 -15.66 -7.87
C GLY A 6 -12.93 -16.13 -7.27
N SER A 7 -12.05 -16.68 -8.10
CA SER A 7 -10.68 -17.07 -7.77
C SER A 7 -9.72 -16.37 -8.73
N PHE A 8 -8.47 -16.21 -8.36
CA PHE A 8 -7.44 -15.78 -9.30
C PHE A 8 -7.20 -16.87 -10.35
N SER A 9 -7.02 -16.46 -11.61
CA SER A 9 -6.87 -17.40 -12.72
C SER A 9 -5.52 -18.12 -12.78
N SER A 10 -4.52 -17.63 -12.04
CA SER A 10 -3.17 -18.19 -12.02
C SER A 10 -2.35 -17.65 -10.85
N ARG A 11 -1.25 -18.33 -10.55
CA ARG A 11 -0.24 -17.89 -9.59
C ARG A 11 0.27 -16.48 -9.91
N PHE A 12 0.58 -16.21 -11.18
CA PHE A 12 1.04 -14.88 -11.59
C PHE A 12 0.00 -13.80 -11.30
N ALA A 13 -1.30 -14.08 -11.51
CA ALA A 13 -2.37 -13.16 -11.17
C ALA A 13 -2.45 -12.90 -9.67
N ALA A 14 -2.31 -13.94 -8.84
CA ALA A 14 -2.34 -13.81 -7.39
C ALA A 14 -1.16 -12.98 -6.86
N ILE A 15 0.07 -13.25 -7.35
CA ILE A 15 1.27 -12.48 -7.01
C ILE A 15 1.12 -11.02 -7.44
N MET A 16 0.68 -10.76 -8.68
CA MET A 16 0.52 -9.40 -9.18
C MET A 16 -0.58 -8.62 -8.44
N ALA A 17 -1.67 -9.29 -8.05
CA ALA A 17 -2.73 -8.67 -7.27
C ALA A 17 -2.25 -8.32 -5.85
N LEU A 18 -1.57 -9.27 -5.16
CA LEU A 18 -1.00 -9.03 -3.82
C LEU A 18 0.11 -7.97 -3.87
N ALA A 19 1.01 -8.02 -4.86
CA ALA A 19 2.02 -6.99 -5.05
C ALA A 19 1.38 -5.64 -5.36
N GLY A 20 0.32 -5.59 -6.18
CA GLY A 20 -0.40 -4.35 -6.47
C GLY A 20 -1.17 -3.81 -5.26
N SER A 21 -1.63 -4.67 -4.34
CA SER A 21 -2.20 -4.25 -3.06
C SER A 21 -1.14 -3.62 -2.16
N ALA A 22 0.08 -4.14 -2.18
CA ALA A 22 1.21 -3.64 -1.39
C ALA A 22 1.82 -2.37 -2.01
N ILE A 23 2.12 -2.40 -3.31
CA ILE A 23 2.74 -1.29 -4.04
C ILE A 23 1.69 -0.18 -4.27
N GLY A 24 1.84 0.91 -3.54
CA GLY A 24 0.92 2.04 -3.58
C GLY A 24 1.63 3.38 -3.43
N LEU A 25 0.87 4.40 -3.01
CA LEU A 25 1.41 5.72 -2.70
C LEU A 25 2.48 5.66 -1.60
N GLY A 26 2.40 4.67 -0.71
CA GLY A 26 3.39 4.43 0.33
C GLY A 26 4.81 4.21 -0.19
N ASN A 27 4.96 3.55 -1.34
CA ASN A 27 6.26 3.28 -1.95
C ASN A 27 6.76 4.45 -2.78
N ILE A 28 5.87 5.14 -3.53
CA ILE A 28 6.27 6.22 -4.44
C ILE A 28 6.47 7.54 -3.70
N TRP A 29 5.70 7.78 -2.66
CA TRP A 29 5.67 9.04 -1.93
C TRP A 29 6.28 8.92 -0.53
N ARG A 30 5.68 8.07 0.35
CA ARG A 30 6.06 8.03 1.75
C ARG A 30 7.47 7.48 1.94
N PHE A 31 7.85 6.43 1.21
CA PHE A 31 9.17 5.82 1.35
C PHE A 31 10.31 6.78 0.97
N PRO A 32 10.33 7.44 -0.22
CA PRO A 32 11.38 8.42 -0.53
C PRO A 32 11.47 9.56 0.48
N TYR A 33 10.31 10.07 0.93
CA TYR A 33 10.24 11.09 1.95
C TYR A 33 10.88 10.63 3.27
N MET A 34 10.53 9.44 3.76
CA MET A 34 11.11 8.88 4.99
C MET A 34 12.62 8.63 4.86
N VAL A 35 13.06 8.14 3.71
CA VAL A 35 14.49 8.00 3.36
C VAL A 35 15.19 9.36 3.45
N GLY A 36 14.56 10.40 2.90
CA GLY A 36 15.07 11.78 2.94
C GLY A 36 15.23 12.34 4.34
N GLN A 37 14.26 12.07 5.23
CA GLN A 37 14.29 12.58 6.61
C GLN A 37 15.23 11.83 7.55
N HIS A 38 15.46 10.53 7.32
CA HIS A 38 16.10 9.65 8.30
C HIS A 38 17.45 9.08 7.85
N GLY A 39 18.22 9.82 7.06
CA GLY A 39 19.63 9.47 6.79
C GLY A 39 19.84 8.46 5.66
N GLY A 40 18.96 8.43 4.67
CA GLY A 40 19.21 7.74 3.40
C GLY A 40 19.39 6.23 3.53
N ALA A 41 20.59 5.76 3.15
CA ALA A 41 20.92 4.34 3.08
C ALA A 41 20.75 3.60 4.43
N ALA A 42 21.03 4.22 5.56
CA ALA A 42 20.88 3.59 6.88
C ALA A 42 19.39 3.30 7.19
N PHE A 43 18.50 4.23 6.86
CA PHE A 43 17.05 4.02 6.96
C PHE A 43 16.57 2.88 6.04
N ILE A 44 17.08 2.81 4.80
CA ILE A 44 16.75 1.74 3.85
C ILE A 44 17.10 0.38 4.43
N LEU A 45 18.28 0.24 5.03
CA LEU A 45 18.69 -1.03 5.66
C LEU A 45 17.75 -1.44 6.81
N LEU A 46 17.36 -0.49 7.66
CA LEU A 46 16.36 -0.72 8.72
C LEU A 46 15.01 -1.13 8.15
N TYR A 47 14.53 -0.42 7.13
CA TYR A 47 13.28 -0.75 6.46
C TYR A 47 13.28 -2.17 5.89
N VAL A 48 14.33 -2.55 5.15
CA VAL A 48 14.46 -3.91 4.61
C VAL A 48 14.53 -4.96 5.73
N PHE A 49 15.26 -4.66 6.80
CA PHE A 49 15.30 -5.53 7.98
C PHE A 49 13.89 -5.75 8.56
N PHE A 50 13.12 -4.69 8.77
CA PHE A 50 11.75 -4.81 9.30
C PHE A 50 10.79 -5.46 8.32
N CYS A 51 10.94 -5.24 7.00
CA CYS A 51 10.15 -5.94 6.00
C CYS A 51 10.33 -7.47 6.11
N VAL A 52 11.58 -7.95 6.23
CA VAL A 52 11.89 -9.37 6.27
C VAL A 52 11.51 -10.01 7.61
N PHE A 53 11.87 -9.37 8.74
CA PHE A 53 11.78 -9.99 10.06
C PHE A 53 10.48 -9.70 10.81
N LEU A 54 9.72 -8.67 10.42
CA LEU A 54 8.46 -8.32 11.08
C LEU A 54 7.28 -8.32 10.11
N SER A 55 7.34 -7.56 9.03
CA SER A 55 6.17 -7.39 8.16
C SER A 55 5.84 -8.66 7.38
N LEU A 56 6.83 -9.39 6.90
CA LEU A 56 6.61 -10.64 6.17
C LEU A 56 6.00 -11.75 7.04
N PRO A 57 6.40 -12.00 8.30
CA PRO A 57 5.65 -12.88 9.21
C PRO A 57 4.19 -12.47 9.44
N VAL A 58 3.91 -11.18 9.57
CA VAL A 58 2.52 -10.67 9.70
C VAL A 58 1.73 -10.90 8.40
N PHE A 59 2.34 -10.65 7.25
CA PHE A 59 1.76 -10.97 5.95
C PHE A 59 1.35 -12.46 5.86
N PHE A 60 2.21 -13.37 6.31
CA PHE A 60 1.88 -14.78 6.34
C PHE A 60 0.77 -15.11 7.35
N ALA A 61 0.69 -14.42 8.48
CA ALA A 61 -0.43 -14.61 9.41
C ALA A 61 -1.78 -14.28 8.73
N GLU A 62 -1.88 -13.13 8.08
CA GLU A 62 -3.09 -12.78 7.32
C GLU A 62 -3.34 -13.75 6.16
N GLY A 63 -2.30 -14.09 5.41
CA GLY A 63 -2.39 -15.01 4.28
C GLY A 63 -2.88 -16.40 4.67
N ILE A 64 -2.41 -16.96 5.79
CA ILE A 64 -2.86 -18.24 6.35
C ILE A 64 -4.34 -18.17 6.70
N LEU A 65 -4.77 -17.14 7.44
CA LEU A 65 -6.17 -16.96 7.79
C LEU A 65 -7.07 -16.88 6.55
N GLY A 66 -6.66 -16.11 5.54
CA GLY A 66 -7.41 -15.97 4.30
C GLY A 66 -7.48 -17.25 3.50
N LYS A 67 -6.32 -17.87 3.23
CA LYS A 67 -6.22 -19.07 2.40
C LYS A 67 -6.92 -20.27 3.02
N THR A 68 -6.77 -20.49 4.33
CA THR A 68 -7.35 -21.66 5.00
C THR A 68 -8.84 -21.52 5.29
N SER A 69 -9.34 -20.31 5.50
CA SER A 69 -10.77 -20.06 5.76
C SER A 69 -11.59 -19.88 4.48
N ARG A 70 -10.99 -19.32 3.42
CA ARG A 70 -11.70 -18.91 2.20
C ARG A 70 -12.80 -17.87 2.44
N LEU A 71 -12.67 -17.07 3.49
CA LEU A 71 -13.66 -16.10 3.92
C LEU A 71 -13.07 -14.69 3.99
N ASN A 72 -13.94 -13.69 4.13
CA ASN A 72 -13.57 -12.33 4.46
C ASN A 72 -12.96 -12.24 5.89
N PRO A 73 -12.36 -11.10 6.30
CA PRO A 73 -11.70 -11.01 7.61
C PRO A 73 -12.56 -11.38 8.81
N LEU A 74 -13.86 -11.00 8.81
CA LEU A 74 -14.79 -11.36 9.88
C LEU A 74 -15.06 -12.86 9.89
N GLY A 75 -15.40 -13.44 8.75
CA GLY A 75 -15.69 -14.85 8.60
C GLY A 75 -14.48 -15.72 8.95
N ALA A 76 -13.29 -15.32 8.54
CA ALA A 76 -12.04 -16.00 8.84
C ALA A 76 -11.77 -16.06 10.34
N LEU A 77 -11.86 -14.94 11.04
CA LEU A 77 -11.68 -14.90 12.50
C LEU A 77 -12.80 -15.63 13.23
N ARG A 78 -14.04 -15.47 12.79
CA ARG A 78 -15.17 -16.20 13.40
C ARG A 78 -14.99 -17.72 13.31
N SER A 79 -14.46 -18.22 12.20
CA SER A 79 -14.25 -19.66 12.00
C SER A 79 -13.07 -20.23 12.80
N LYS A 80 -11.99 -19.45 12.98
CA LYS A 80 -10.75 -19.92 13.63
C LYS A 80 -10.64 -19.48 15.09
N ALA A 81 -11.14 -18.31 15.43
CA ALA A 81 -11.00 -17.67 16.74
C ALA A 81 -12.25 -16.82 17.07
N PRO A 82 -13.43 -17.40 17.40
CA PRO A 82 -14.68 -16.66 17.53
C PRO A 82 -14.62 -15.48 18.51
N LYS A 83 -13.86 -15.60 19.59
CA LYS A 83 -13.65 -14.52 20.59
C LYS A 83 -12.94 -13.29 20.02
N TRP A 84 -12.22 -13.43 18.90
CA TRP A 84 -11.45 -12.36 18.24
C TRP A 84 -12.16 -11.81 16.99
N SER A 85 -13.39 -12.24 16.72
CA SER A 85 -14.14 -11.83 15.51
C SER A 85 -14.36 -10.31 15.40
N TRP A 86 -14.38 -9.59 16.53
CA TRP A 86 -14.46 -8.12 16.56
C TRP A 86 -13.36 -7.43 15.74
N ALA A 87 -12.15 -8.01 15.71
CA ALA A 87 -11.05 -7.46 14.92
C ALA A 87 -11.28 -7.59 13.41
N GLY A 88 -12.09 -8.57 12.99
CA GLY A 88 -12.54 -8.66 11.60
C GLY A 88 -13.41 -7.47 11.19
N TYR A 89 -14.32 -7.04 12.05
CA TYR A 89 -15.10 -5.80 11.82
C TYR A 89 -14.20 -4.56 11.78
N MET A 90 -13.22 -4.50 12.68
CA MET A 90 -12.28 -3.39 12.73
C MET A 90 -11.45 -3.30 11.44
N GLY A 91 -10.95 -4.43 10.91
CA GLY A 91 -10.24 -4.47 9.63
C GLY A 91 -11.12 -4.01 8.45
N ILE A 92 -12.38 -4.46 8.39
CA ILE A 92 -13.35 -4.04 7.38
C ILE A 92 -13.65 -2.53 7.49
N LEU A 93 -13.82 -2.02 8.70
CA LEU A 93 -14.04 -0.59 8.95
C LEU A 93 -12.82 0.23 8.53
N ALA A 94 -11.61 -0.24 8.88
CA ALA A 94 -10.37 0.39 8.44
C ALA A 94 -10.27 0.44 6.92
N ALA A 95 -10.52 -0.68 6.23
CA ALA A 95 -10.54 -0.74 4.77
C ALA A 95 -11.53 0.25 4.15
N PHE A 96 -12.72 0.37 4.72
CA PHE A 96 -13.74 1.30 4.28
C PHE A 96 -13.31 2.77 4.44
N VAL A 97 -12.82 3.13 5.64
CA VAL A 97 -12.40 4.50 5.95
C VAL A 97 -11.19 4.88 5.10
N ILE A 98 -10.19 3.97 4.99
CA ILE A 98 -9.01 4.22 4.12
C ILE A 98 -9.45 4.39 2.66
N THR A 99 -10.28 3.50 2.12
CA THR A 99 -10.80 3.65 0.75
C THR A 99 -11.41 5.03 0.52
N SER A 100 -12.13 5.56 1.50
CA SER A 100 -12.82 6.85 1.38
C SER A 100 -11.84 8.02 1.29
N TYR A 101 -10.93 8.20 2.25
CA TYR A 101 -10.00 9.32 2.22
C TYR A 101 -8.82 9.12 1.25
N TYR A 102 -8.36 7.87 1.06
CA TYR A 102 -7.30 7.54 0.10
C TYR A 102 -7.70 7.86 -1.34
N SER A 103 -9.01 7.71 -1.66
CA SER A 103 -9.53 8.09 -2.98
C SER A 103 -9.47 9.59 -3.24
N VAL A 104 -9.42 10.44 -2.20
CA VAL A 104 -9.19 11.88 -2.36
C VAL A 104 -7.77 12.11 -2.89
N VAL A 105 -6.77 11.45 -2.29
CA VAL A 105 -5.37 11.52 -2.75
C VAL A 105 -5.20 10.87 -4.13
N GLY A 106 -5.93 9.77 -4.38
CA GLY A 106 -6.02 9.16 -5.70
C GLY A 106 -6.59 10.13 -6.75
N GLY A 107 -7.57 10.95 -6.36
CA GLY A 107 -8.11 12.04 -7.18
C GLY A 107 -7.06 13.08 -7.53
N TRP A 108 -6.22 13.50 -6.57
CA TRP A 108 -5.09 14.39 -6.87
C TRP A 108 -4.14 13.78 -7.90
N SER A 109 -3.86 12.48 -7.78
CA SER A 109 -3.02 11.77 -8.74
C SER A 109 -3.63 11.74 -10.15
N LEU A 110 -4.93 11.58 -10.25
CA LEU A 110 -5.69 11.64 -11.50
C LEU A 110 -5.63 13.05 -12.10
N ASP A 111 -5.83 14.10 -11.31
CA ASP A 111 -5.75 15.48 -11.76
C ASP A 111 -4.35 15.83 -12.30
N TYR A 112 -3.29 15.46 -11.56
CA TYR A 112 -1.91 15.68 -11.99
C TYR A 112 -1.56 14.90 -13.26
N PHE A 113 -2.09 13.69 -13.41
CA PHE A 113 -1.95 12.94 -14.65
C PHE A 113 -2.60 13.68 -15.83
N ILE A 114 -3.83 14.17 -15.67
CA ILE A 114 -4.53 14.95 -16.71
C ILE A 114 -3.75 16.23 -17.03
N ARG A 115 -3.33 16.99 -16.01
CA ARG A 115 -2.53 18.23 -16.20
C ARG A 115 -1.22 17.96 -16.89
N SER A 116 -0.54 16.85 -16.60
CA SER A 116 0.73 16.49 -17.25
C SER A 116 0.58 16.31 -18.77
N ILE A 117 -0.57 15.84 -19.23
CA ILE A 117 -0.90 15.66 -20.66
C ILE A 117 -1.31 16.99 -21.29
N VAL A 118 -2.17 17.77 -20.62
CA VAL A 118 -2.84 18.92 -21.22
C VAL A 118 -1.96 20.17 -21.19
N ARG A 119 -1.26 20.41 -20.09
CA ARG A 119 -0.50 21.66 -19.85
C ARG A 119 1.00 21.42 -19.71
N GLY A 120 1.41 20.23 -19.23
CA GLY A 120 2.79 19.99 -18.82
C GLY A 120 3.19 20.80 -17.59
N PHE A 121 4.47 20.69 -17.20
CA PHE A 121 5.04 21.41 -16.04
C PHE A 121 6.28 22.24 -16.47
N HIS A 122 6.31 22.72 -17.72
CA HIS A 122 7.46 23.45 -18.24
C HIS A 122 7.65 24.79 -17.55
N GLY A 123 8.87 25.04 -17.07
CA GLY A 123 9.26 26.31 -16.47
C GLY A 123 8.60 26.64 -15.13
N MET A 124 7.91 25.65 -14.52
CA MET A 124 7.18 25.83 -13.25
C MET A 124 8.14 26.15 -12.11
N THR A 125 7.84 27.20 -11.36
CA THR A 125 8.53 27.57 -10.11
C THR A 125 7.92 26.82 -8.92
N MET A 126 8.58 26.84 -7.75
CA MET A 126 8.04 26.26 -6.52
C MET A 126 6.74 26.93 -6.08
N GLU A 127 6.65 28.26 -6.23
CA GLU A 127 5.45 29.02 -5.88
C GLU A 127 4.26 28.65 -6.76
N GLU A 128 4.50 28.50 -8.08
CA GLU A 128 3.46 28.06 -9.02
C GLU A 128 3.02 26.64 -8.76
N SER A 129 3.95 25.72 -8.45
CA SER A 129 3.66 24.35 -8.12
C SER A 129 2.85 24.24 -6.82
N ALA A 130 3.23 24.98 -5.77
CA ALA A 130 2.47 25.07 -4.53
C ALA A 130 1.07 25.66 -4.77
N ALA A 131 0.94 26.68 -5.62
CA ALA A 131 -0.37 27.26 -5.97
C ALA A 131 -1.27 26.24 -6.70
N VAL A 132 -0.70 25.42 -7.60
CA VAL A 132 -1.42 24.31 -8.25
C VAL A 132 -1.91 23.31 -7.21
N PHE A 133 -1.05 22.84 -6.32
CA PHE A 133 -1.43 21.88 -5.27
C PHE A 133 -2.49 22.47 -4.34
N HIS A 134 -2.33 23.73 -3.93
CA HIS A 134 -3.32 24.42 -3.12
C HIS A 134 -4.69 24.52 -3.84
N SER A 135 -4.70 24.80 -5.14
CA SER A 135 -5.95 24.85 -5.92
C SER A 135 -6.69 23.50 -5.96
N ILE A 136 -5.92 22.39 -6.01
CA ILE A 136 -6.46 21.03 -6.06
C ILE A 136 -6.94 20.56 -4.67
N THR A 137 -6.34 21.06 -3.59
CA THR A 137 -6.73 20.76 -2.22
C THR A 137 -7.76 21.75 -1.66
N ALA A 138 -8.03 22.85 -2.36
CA ALA A 138 -9.07 23.79 -2.00
C ALA A 138 -10.47 23.18 -2.13
N THR A 139 -11.39 23.66 -1.31
CA THR A 139 -12.79 23.24 -1.31
C THR A 139 -13.48 23.69 -2.61
N SER A 140 -13.50 22.82 -3.61
CA SER A 140 -14.14 23.09 -4.90
C SER A 140 -14.83 21.84 -5.46
N TRP A 141 -15.75 22.04 -6.40
CA TRP A 141 -16.40 20.93 -7.11
C TRP A 141 -15.41 20.10 -7.93
N GLU A 142 -14.30 20.71 -8.37
CA GLU A 142 -13.24 20.03 -9.12
C GLU A 142 -12.58 18.91 -8.29
N VAL A 143 -12.30 19.18 -7.01
CA VAL A 143 -11.79 18.17 -6.07
C VAL A 143 -12.75 16.99 -5.96
N LEU A 144 -14.05 17.26 -5.85
CA LEU A 144 -15.08 16.23 -5.77
C LEU A 144 -15.20 15.44 -7.07
N ALA A 145 -15.04 16.09 -8.22
CA ALA A 145 -15.10 15.44 -9.53
C ALA A 145 -13.93 14.45 -9.75
N VAL A 146 -12.68 14.87 -9.48
CA VAL A 146 -11.51 14.00 -9.66
C VAL A 146 -11.47 12.89 -8.62
N PHE A 147 -11.85 13.15 -7.37
CA PHE A 147 -12.04 12.16 -6.32
C PHE A 147 -13.10 11.12 -6.73
N GLY A 148 -14.29 11.59 -7.13
CA GLY A 148 -15.38 10.71 -7.59
C GLY A 148 -15.00 9.90 -8.82
N GLY A 149 -14.24 10.50 -9.74
CA GLY A 149 -13.68 9.82 -10.92
C GLY A 149 -12.72 8.69 -10.54
N PHE A 150 -11.77 8.94 -9.63
CA PHE A 150 -10.85 7.92 -9.15
C PHE A 150 -11.58 6.77 -8.41
N LEU A 151 -12.49 7.12 -7.49
CA LEU A 151 -13.30 6.11 -6.78
C LEU A 151 -14.19 5.33 -7.76
N GLY A 152 -14.73 5.98 -8.80
CA GLY A 152 -15.49 5.34 -9.88
C GLY A 152 -14.66 4.34 -10.67
N LEU A 153 -13.42 4.68 -11.03
CA LEU A 153 -12.48 3.74 -11.67
C LEU A 153 -12.21 2.53 -10.78
N THR A 154 -11.95 2.75 -9.49
CA THR A 154 -11.78 1.67 -8.50
C THR A 154 -13.01 0.75 -8.48
N ALA A 155 -14.20 1.31 -8.36
CA ALA A 155 -15.46 0.57 -8.31
C ALA A 155 -15.73 -0.22 -9.60
N LEU A 156 -15.43 0.32 -10.77
CA LEU A 156 -15.60 -0.35 -12.07
C LEU A 156 -14.69 -1.58 -12.18
N ILE A 157 -13.43 -1.48 -11.75
CA ILE A 157 -12.50 -2.61 -11.77
C ILE A 157 -12.97 -3.70 -10.80
N VAL A 158 -13.38 -3.32 -9.59
CA VAL A 158 -13.92 -4.27 -8.61
C VAL A 158 -15.21 -4.91 -9.11
N LEU A 159 -16.09 -4.16 -9.78
CA LEU A 159 -17.33 -4.67 -10.36
C LEU A 159 -17.09 -5.79 -11.38
N ALA A 160 -16.01 -5.70 -12.16
CA ALA A 160 -15.64 -6.72 -13.13
C ALA A 160 -15.19 -8.06 -12.51
N GLY A 161 -15.07 -8.11 -11.17
CA GLY A 161 -14.81 -9.34 -10.41
C GLY A 161 -13.34 -9.62 -10.13
N VAL A 162 -13.10 -10.71 -9.39
CA VAL A 162 -11.75 -11.07 -8.93
C VAL A 162 -10.85 -11.47 -10.09
N GLU A 163 -11.34 -12.33 -10.99
CA GLU A 163 -10.53 -12.86 -12.08
C GLU A 163 -10.26 -11.84 -13.18
N LYS A 164 -11.34 -11.26 -13.77
CA LYS A 164 -11.24 -10.36 -14.92
C LYS A 164 -10.91 -8.92 -14.51
N GLY A 165 -11.48 -8.44 -13.42
CA GLY A 165 -11.25 -7.09 -12.89
C GLY A 165 -9.91 -7.03 -12.14
N ILE A 166 -9.87 -7.48 -10.91
CA ILE A 166 -8.71 -7.34 -10.03
C ILE A 166 -7.47 -8.04 -10.60
N GLY A 167 -7.58 -9.34 -10.88
CA GLY A 167 -6.48 -10.14 -11.41
C GLY A 167 -6.06 -9.73 -12.81
N GLY A 168 -7.02 -9.47 -13.70
CA GLY A 168 -6.75 -9.02 -15.08
C GLY A 168 -6.05 -7.65 -15.10
N PHE A 169 -6.53 -6.69 -14.33
CA PHE A 169 -5.92 -5.37 -14.19
C PHE A 169 -4.49 -5.46 -13.65
N SER A 170 -4.30 -6.19 -12.54
CA SER A 170 -2.99 -6.31 -11.89
C SER A 170 -1.95 -7.01 -12.77
N LYS A 171 -2.34 -8.02 -13.55
CA LYS A 171 -1.44 -8.71 -14.50
C LYS A 171 -0.78 -7.78 -15.51
N VAL A 172 -1.50 -6.77 -15.96
CA VAL A 172 -1.02 -5.81 -16.97
C VAL A 172 -0.37 -4.61 -16.31
N MET A 173 -1.03 -4.04 -15.31
CA MET A 173 -0.61 -2.78 -14.71
C MET A 173 0.65 -2.93 -13.84
N MET A 174 0.85 -4.05 -13.16
CA MET A 174 2.04 -4.22 -12.32
C MET A 174 3.35 -4.28 -13.13
N PRO A 175 3.49 -5.12 -14.17
CA PRO A 175 4.67 -5.07 -15.02
C PRO A 175 4.88 -3.69 -15.70
N LEU A 176 3.79 -3.05 -16.17
CA LEU A 176 3.86 -1.72 -16.74
C LEU A 176 4.36 -0.69 -15.74
N LEU A 177 3.91 -0.76 -14.49
CA LEU A 177 4.34 0.11 -13.40
C LEU A 177 5.85 -0.03 -13.13
N PHE A 178 6.40 -1.26 -13.14
CA PHE A 178 7.84 -1.47 -13.02
C PHE A 178 8.61 -0.88 -14.20
N VAL A 179 8.14 -1.05 -15.43
CA VAL A 179 8.77 -0.46 -16.63
C VAL A 179 8.75 1.07 -16.56
N MET A 180 7.61 1.67 -16.21
CA MET A 180 7.50 3.12 -16.05
C MET A 180 8.50 3.63 -15.00
N MET A 181 8.61 2.96 -13.85
CA MET A 181 9.53 3.35 -12.78
C MET A 181 10.99 3.24 -13.22
N LEU A 182 11.36 2.16 -13.93
CA LEU A 182 12.71 2.01 -14.48
C LEU A 182 13.06 3.13 -15.47
N LEU A 183 12.15 3.54 -16.35
CA LEU A 183 12.35 4.66 -17.26
C LEU A 183 12.62 5.98 -16.50
N ILE A 184 11.86 6.21 -15.42
CA ILE A 184 12.05 7.41 -14.58
C ILE A 184 13.41 7.35 -13.87
N VAL A 185 13.80 6.18 -13.32
CA VAL A 185 15.13 5.98 -12.69
C VAL A 185 16.24 6.31 -13.69
N VAL A 186 16.21 5.70 -14.89
CA VAL A 186 17.22 5.96 -15.92
C VAL A 186 17.32 7.45 -16.21
N ARG A 187 16.19 8.14 -16.36
CA ARG A 187 16.18 9.57 -16.63
C ARG A 187 16.69 10.41 -15.45
N SER A 188 16.31 10.04 -14.23
CA SER A 188 16.77 10.70 -13.00
C SER A 188 18.29 10.62 -12.83
N LEU A 189 18.88 9.47 -13.14
CA LEU A 189 20.31 9.23 -13.06
C LEU A 189 21.14 10.02 -14.10
N THR A 190 20.52 10.54 -15.14
CA THR A 190 21.20 11.41 -16.14
C THR A 190 21.21 12.88 -15.76
N LEU A 191 20.58 13.27 -14.65
CA LEU A 191 20.52 14.67 -14.22
C LEU A 191 21.84 15.13 -13.56
N PRO A 192 22.19 16.42 -13.68
CA PRO A 192 23.27 17.02 -12.89
C PRO A 192 22.92 16.87 -11.38
N GLY A 193 23.88 16.45 -10.55
CA GLY A 193 23.62 16.19 -9.12
C GLY A 193 23.11 14.79 -8.78
N ALA A 194 22.81 13.94 -9.77
CA ALA A 194 22.37 12.57 -9.54
C ALA A 194 23.35 11.76 -8.69
N ARG A 195 24.66 12.01 -8.80
CA ARG A 195 25.70 11.36 -8.01
C ARG A 195 25.55 11.62 -6.51
N GLU A 196 25.12 12.81 -6.12
CA GLU A 196 24.90 13.17 -4.71
C GLU A 196 23.70 12.40 -4.16
N GLY A 197 22.58 12.37 -4.88
CA GLY A 197 21.42 11.55 -4.53
C GLY A 197 21.72 10.06 -4.45
N LEU A 198 22.54 9.52 -5.38
CA LEU A 198 23.02 8.14 -5.32
C LEU A 198 23.91 7.89 -4.10
N ASN A 199 24.83 8.79 -3.78
CA ASN A 199 25.65 8.67 -2.58
C ASN A 199 24.79 8.66 -1.31
N TYR A 200 23.74 9.47 -1.27
CA TYR A 200 22.79 9.50 -0.15
C TYR A 200 22.04 8.18 0.02
N LEU A 201 21.67 7.53 -1.09
CA LEU A 201 20.98 6.23 -1.07
C LEU A 201 21.90 5.03 -0.84
N LEU A 202 23.19 5.13 -1.10
CA LEU A 202 24.12 3.99 -1.08
C LEU A 202 25.14 4.03 0.04
N LYS A 203 25.39 5.21 0.64
CA LYS A 203 26.34 5.35 1.75
C LYS A 203 25.59 5.49 3.07
N PRO A 204 25.55 4.44 3.91
CA PRO A 204 24.81 4.49 5.15
C PRO A 204 25.50 5.39 6.18
N ASP A 205 24.74 6.30 6.75
CA ASP A 205 25.12 7.10 7.90
C ASP A 205 24.32 6.67 9.13
N PHE A 206 24.89 5.76 9.90
CA PHE A 206 24.24 5.24 11.10
C PHE A 206 24.13 6.26 12.25
N SER A 207 24.83 7.41 12.16
CA SER A 207 24.67 8.48 13.15
C SER A 207 23.31 9.17 13.09
N LYS A 208 22.58 8.99 11.97
CA LYS A 208 21.23 9.51 11.74
C LYS A 208 20.12 8.56 12.23
N ILE A 209 20.48 7.38 12.75
CA ILE A 209 19.51 6.43 13.26
C ILE A 209 19.22 6.76 14.73
N ASP A 210 18.06 7.32 14.95
CA ASP A 210 17.48 7.64 16.24
C ASP A 210 16.16 6.88 16.48
N GLY A 211 15.50 7.13 17.62
CA GLY A 211 14.22 6.52 17.93
C GLY A 211 13.14 6.77 16.87
N PRO A 212 12.94 8.02 16.42
CA PRO A 212 12.04 8.36 15.30
C PRO A 212 12.36 7.62 14.00
N ALA A 213 13.63 7.49 13.61
CA ALA A 213 14.03 6.75 12.42
C ALA A 213 13.68 5.26 12.51
N ILE A 214 13.91 4.63 13.67
CA ILE A 214 13.55 3.23 13.93
C ILE A 214 12.03 3.05 13.86
N ALA A 215 11.27 3.89 14.56
CA ALA A 215 9.80 3.85 14.54
C ALA A 215 9.24 4.12 13.13
N GLY A 216 9.83 5.07 12.41
CA GLY A 216 9.49 5.40 11.04
C GLY A 216 9.72 4.24 10.06
N ALA A 217 10.88 3.57 10.14
CA ALA A 217 11.21 2.42 9.30
C ALA A 217 10.29 1.23 9.57
N LEU A 218 10.00 0.98 10.85
CA LEU A 218 9.08 -0.05 11.28
C LEU A 218 7.65 0.24 10.81
N GLY A 219 7.13 1.45 11.05
CA GLY A 219 5.82 1.87 10.56
C GLY A 219 5.72 1.82 9.03
N GLN A 220 6.77 2.24 8.31
CA GLN A 220 6.83 2.17 6.85
C GLN A 220 6.76 0.72 6.34
N SER A 221 7.42 -0.23 6.98
CA SER A 221 7.42 -1.63 6.57
C SER A 221 6.04 -2.29 6.70
N PHE A 222 5.26 -1.91 7.73
CA PHE A 222 3.88 -2.37 7.91
C PHE A 222 2.93 -1.73 6.89
N PHE A 223 3.07 -0.42 6.70
CA PHE A 223 2.24 0.33 5.76
C PHE A 223 2.44 -0.14 4.32
N SER A 224 3.69 -0.41 3.92
CA SER A 224 4.05 -0.85 2.57
C SER A 224 3.32 -2.14 2.17
N LEU A 225 3.25 -3.14 3.05
CA LEU A 225 2.59 -4.41 2.78
C LEU A 225 1.07 -4.41 3.07
N SER A 226 0.46 -3.26 3.36
CA SER A 226 -0.99 -3.10 3.64
C SER A 226 -1.50 -4.04 4.74
N LEU A 227 -0.73 -4.18 5.84
CA LEU A 227 -1.02 -5.12 6.92
C LEU A 227 -2.05 -4.57 7.91
N GLY A 228 -2.81 -5.46 8.55
CA GLY A 228 -3.77 -5.12 9.58
C GLY A 228 -5.16 -4.72 9.09
N VAL A 229 -5.32 -4.51 7.76
CA VAL A 229 -6.58 -4.07 7.13
C VAL A 229 -7.39 -5.24 6.60
N GLY A 230 -6.76 -6.43 6.50
CA GLY A 230 -7.38 -7.61 5.91
C GLY A 230 -7.32 -7.67 4.38
N CYS A 231 -6.54 -6.83 3.72
CA CYS A 231 -6.32 -6.87 2.27
C CYS A 231 -5.62 -8.17 1.86
N VAL A 232 -4.51 -8.51 2.53
CA VAL A 232 -3.76 -9.75 2.31
C VAL A 232 -4.65 -10.96 2.58
N LEU A 233 -5.38 -10.96 3.71
CA LEU A 233 -6.32 -12.01 4.06
C LEU A 233 -7.37 -12.21 2.96
N THR A 234 -8.02 -11.13 2.51
CA THR A 234 -9.05 -11.18 1.48
C THR A 234 -8.51 -11.71 0.16
N TYR A 235 -7.34 -11.24 -0.30
CA TYR A 235 -6.76 -11.69 -1.56
C TYR A 235 -6.25 -13.14 -1.46
N CYS A 236 -5.67 -13.54 -0.34
CA CYS A 236 -5.28 -14.94 -0.12
C CYS A 236 -6.50 -15.88 -0.05
N SER A 237 -7.68 -15.38 0.33
CA SER A 237 -8.91 -16.17 0.28
C SER A 237 -9.38 -16.50 -1.15
N TYR A 238 -8.88 -15.78 -2.16
CA TYR A 238 -9.13 -15.99 -3.59
C TYR A 238 -8.03 -16.81 -4.28
N MET A 239 -6.97 -17.18 -3.57
CA MET A 239 -5.90 -18.01 -4.15
C MET A 239 -6.42 -19.42 -4.50
N PRO A 240 -5.98 -20.05 -5.60
CA PRO A 240 -6.19 -21.46 -5.85
C PRO A 240 -5.70 -22.34 -4.69
N GLU A 241 -6.29 -23.51 -4.50
CA GLU A 241 -5.97 -24.40 -3.35
C GLU A 241 -4.54 -24.94 -3.42
N ASP A 242 -4.08 -25.27 -4.60
CA ASP A 242 -2.75 -25.79 -4.93
C ASP A 242 -1.65 -24.70 -4.93
N GLU A 243 -2.03 -23.42 -4.78
CA GLU A 243 -1.05 -22.33 -4.82
C GLU A 243 -0.19 -22.29 -3.55
N ASN A 244 1.10 -22.07 -3.74
CA ASN A 244 2.08 -22.00 -2.65
C ASN A 244 2.08 -20.61 -2.00
N LEU A 245 1.45 -20.50 -0.81
CA LEU A 245 1.37 -19.24 -0.06
C LEU A 245 2.76 -18.69 0.29
N PHE A 246 3.70 -19.57 0.70
CA PHE A 246 5.04 -19.12 1.06
C PHE A 246 5.75 -18.46 -0.12
N ALA A 247 5.75 -19.11 -1.29
CA ALA A 247 6.37 -18.54 -2.46
C ALA A 247 5.67 -17.25 -2.94
N THR A 248 4.35 -17.22 -2.92
CA THR A 248 3.57 -16.04 -3.29
C THR A 248 3.86 -14.85 -2.36
N GLY A 249 3.91 -15.07 -1.04
CA GLY A 249 4.26 -14.03 -0.08
C GLY A 249 5.69 -13.51 -0.23
N MET A 250 6.66 -14.42 -0.47
CA MET A 250 8.05 -14.03 -0.73
C MET A 250 8.18 -13.14 -1.97
N TRP A 251 7.53 -13.52 -3.08
CA TRP A 251 7.54 -12.71 -4.30
C TRP A 251 6.84 -11.37 -4.12
N THR A 252 5.72 -11.33 -3.40
CA THR A 252 5.01 -10.09 -3.08
C THR A 252 5.90 -9.13 -2.31
N ALA A 253 6.51 -9.58 -1.22
CA ALA A 253 7.40 -8.74 -0.41
C ALA A 253 8.65 -8.29 -1.18
N LEU A 254 9.20 -9.17 -2.03
CA LEU A 254 10.34 -8.82 -2.88
C LEU A 254 9.98 -7.73 -3.89
N PHE A 255 8.84 -7.86 -4.59
CA PHE A 255 8.38 -6.85 -5.55
C PHE A 255 8.07 -5.52 -4.87
N ASP A 256 7.42 -5.54 -3.70
CA ASP A 256 7.15 -4.34 -2.92
C ASP A 256 8.45 -3.62 -2.52
N THR A 257 9.42 -4.36 -1.96
CA THR A 257 10.70 -3.80 -1.55
C THR A 257 11.50 -3.26 -2.74
N ILE A 258 11.61 -4.02 -3.84
CA ILE A 258 12.29 -3.56 -5.06
C ILE A 258 11.64 -2.28 -5.58
N PHE A 259 10.31 -2.24 -5.59
CA PHE A 259 9.59 -1.07 -6.08
C PHE A 259 9.82 0.16 -5.20
N ALA A 260 9.81 0.02 -3.87
CA ALA A 260 10.15 1.10 -2.94
C ALA A 260 11.57 1.63 -3.20
N LEU A 261 12.54 0.73 -3.40
CA LEU A 261 13.92 1.12 -3.74
C LEU A 261 13.99 1.85 -5.08
N LEU A 262 13.30 1.34 -6.12
CA LEU A 262 13.21 2.03 -7.42
C LEU A 262 12.62 3.44 -7.29
N ALA A 263 11.59 3.61 -6.46
CA ALA A 263 11.04 4.93 -6.17
C ALA A 263 12.06 5.85 -5.48
N GLY A 264 12.84 5.34 -4.54
CA GLY A 264 13.97 6.07 -3.95
C GLY A 264 14.99 6.51 -5.00
N PHE A 265 15.40 5.58 -5.90
CA PHE A 265 16.33 5.88 -7.01
C PHE A 265 15.73 6.80 -8.08
N ALA A 266 14.41 6.83 -8.23
CA ALA A 266 13.74 7.76 -9.13
C ALA A 266 13.71 9.19 -8.55
N VAL A 267 13.41 9.30 -7.24
CA VAL A 267 13.12 10.58 -6.59
C VAL A 267 14.37 11.27 -6.07
N MET A 268 15.24 10.57 -5.32
CA MET A 268 16.37 11.23 -4.65
C MET A 268 17.36 11.88 -5.62
N PRO A 269 17.89 11.20 -6.66
CA PRO A 269 18.77 11.87 -7.61
C PRO A 269 18.12 13.06 -8.33
N ALA A 270 16.80 12.98 -8.56
CA ALA A 270 16.04 14.06 -9.16
C ALA A 270 15.91 15.27 -8.23
N VAL A 271 15.60 15.08 -6.95
CA VAL A 271 15.53 16.14 -5.94
C VAL A 271 16.88 16.82 -5.76
N PHE A 272 17.96 16.04 -5.60
CA PHE A 272 19.34 16.60 -5.47
C PHE A 272 19.83 17.33 -6.72
N SER A 273 19.16 17.15 -7.87
CA SER A 273 19.48 17.91 -9.10
C SER A 273 19.02 19.37 -9.07
N VAL A 274 18.19 19.75 -8.12
CA VAL A 274 17.64 21.09 -7.98
C VAL A 274 18.18 21.73 -6.71
N SER A 275 19.01 22.76 -6.87
CA SER A 275 19.61 23.49 -5.74
C SER A 275 18.54 24.08 -4.82
N GLY A 276 18.72 23.91 -3.51
CA GLY A 276 17.83 24.46 -2.49
C GLY A 276 16.58 23.62 -2.19
N LEU A 277 16.43 22.42 -2.80
CA LEU A 277 15.40 21.46 -2.41
C LEU A 277 15.93 20.49 -1.36
N GLU A 278 15.21 20.38 -0.26
CA GLU A 278 15.49 19.38 0.76
C GLU A 278 14.63 18.13 0.53
N PRO A 279 15.19 16.92 0.69
CA PRO A 279 14.46 15.67 0.48
C PRO A 279 13.54 15.34 1.64
N GLY A 280 12.58 16.16 1.98
CA GLY A 280 11.83 15.84 3.17
C GLY A 280 10.55 16.60 3.42
N ALA A 281 9.65 16.67 2.46
CA ALA A 281 8.49 17.53 2.58
C ALA A 281 7.11 16.83 2.60
N GLY A 282 7.00 15.56 2.99
CA GLY A 282 5.69 14.86 3.07
C GLY A 282 4.98 14.72 1.71
N PRO A 283 3.63 14.83 1.65
CA PRO A 283 2.87 14.79 0.39
C PRO A 283 3.29 15.83 -0.62
N SER A 284 3.76 16.98 -0.16
CA SER A 284 4.25 18.06 -1.01
C SER A 284 5.47 17.64 -1.85
N LEU A 285 6.23 16.63 -1.42
CA LEU A 285 7.33 16.10 -2.24
C LEU A 285 6.84 15.68 -3.64
N VAL A 286 5.73 14.94 -3.73
CA VAL A 286 5.23 14.44 -5.01
C VAL A 286 4.45 15.49 -5.80
N PHE A 287 3.65 16.30 -5.11
CA PHE A 287 2.70 17.19 -5.76
C PHE A 287 3.18 18.65 -5.88
N GLU A 288 4.21 19.04 -5.14
CA GLU A 288 4.80 20.38 -5.23
C GLU A 288 6.25 20.32 -5.74
N THR A 289 7.11 19.48 -5.14
CA THR A 289 8.53 19.44 -5.46
C THR A 289 8.83 18.76 -6.80
N LEU A 290 8.27 17.58 -7.05
CA LEU A 290 8.56 16.82 -8.26
C LEU A 290 8.09 17.49 -9.55
N PRO A 291 6.94 18.21 -9.65
CA PRO A 291 6.61 18.98 -10.84
C PRO A 291 7.71 19.97 -11.24
N VAL A 292 8.34 20.63 -10.28
CA VAL A 292 9.46 21.54 -10.53
C VAL A 292 10.71 20.79 -11.03
N VAL A 293 11.00 19.64 -10.43
CA VAL A 293 12.11 18.78 -10.88
C VAL A 293 11.89 18.30 -12.32
N PHE A 294 10.65 17.97 -12.67
CA PHE A 294 10.29 17.49 -14.01
C PHE A 294 10.53 18.53 -15.12
N THR A 295 10.60 19.82 -14.79
CA THR A 295 11.00 20.85 -15.77
C THR A 295 12.35 20.55 -16.40
N LYS A 296 13.26 19.86 -15.67
CA LYS A 296 14.60 19.44 -16.13
C LYS A 296 14.61 18.06 -16.80
N MET A 297 13.52 17.30 -16.71
CA MET A 297 13.47 15.92 -17.19
C MET A 297 12.79 15.75 -18.56
N GLY A 298 12.20 16.82 -19.10
CA GLY A 298 11.45 16.81 -20.37
C GLY A 298 9.95 16.53 -20.16
N SER A 299 9.14 16.69 -21.22
CA SER A 299 7.67 16.66 -21.16
C SER A 299 7.06 15.27 -20.94
N VAL A 300 7.77 14.22 -21.29
CA VAL A 300 7.23 12.83 -21.22
C VAL A 300 7.32 12.25 -19.81
N VAL A 301 8.34 12.61 -19.04
CA VAL A 301 8.58 12.05 -17.70
C VAL A 301 7.45 12.36 -16.72
N PRO A 302 6.90 13.58 -16.63
CA PRO A 302 5.76 13.87 -15.78
C PRO A 302 4.54 12.98 -16.09
N VAL A 303 4.26 12.75 -17.38
CA VAL A 303 3.14 11.90 -17.81
C VAL A 303 3.33 10.47 -17.33
N ILE A 304 4.53 9.91 -17.55
CA ILE A 304 4.86 8.55 -17.09
C ILE A 304 4.80 8.46 -15.57
N PHE A 305 5.33 9.46 -14.87
CA PHE A 305 5.36 9.47 -13.41
C PHE A 305 3.96 9.53 -12.79
N PHE A 306 3.12 10.50 -13.22
CA PHE A 306 1.78 10.62 -12.67
C PHE A 306 0.85 9.48 -13.11
N LEU A 307 1.09 8.87 -14.27
CA LEU A 307 0.43 7.61 -14.63
C LEU A 307 0.87 6.47 -13.69
N ALA A 308 2.15 6.38 -13.35
CA ALA A 308 2.64 5.38 -12.40
C ALA A 308 2.05 5.59 -11.00
N VAL A 309 1.98 6.84 -10.51
CA VAL A 309 1.33 7.21 -9.24
C VAL A 309 -0.14 6.82 -9.25
N LEU A 310 -0.87 7.14 -10.33
CA LEU A 310 -2.29 6.80 -10.49
C LEU A 310 -2.53 5.29 -10.50
N VAL A 311 -1.73 4.52 -11.24
CA VAL A 311 -1.84 3.05 -11.29
C VAL A 311 -1.55 2.44 -9.93
N ALA A 312 -0.49 2.88 -9.23
CA ALA A 312 -0.16 2.42 -7.88
C ALA A 312 -1.26 2.76 -6.86
N ALA A 313 -1.84 3.96 -6.96
CA ALA A 313 -2.99 4.33 -6.13
C ALA A 313 -4.22 3.45 -6.40
N LEU A 314 -4.53 3.16 -7.68
CA LEU A 314 -5.67 2.32 -8.07
C LEU A 314 -5.51 0.89 -7.54
N THR A 315 -4.35 0.26 -7.68
CA THR A 315 -4.14 -1.14 -7.25
C THR A 315 -4.35 -1.30 -5.75
N SER A 316 -3.88 -0.36 -4.94
CA SER A 316 -4.13 -0.36 -3.49
C SER A 316 -5.59 -0.03 -3.14
N SER A 317 -6.21 0.94 -3.80
CA SER A 317 -7.62 1.30 -3.59
C SER A 317 -8.55 0.12 -3.91
N ILE A 318 -8.28 -0.62 -5.00
CA ILE A 318 -9.03 -1.81 -5.39
C ILE A 318 -9.01 -2.88 -4.29
N SER A 319 -7.87 -3.11 -3.65
CA SER A 319 -7.74 -4.13 -2.60
C SER A 319 -8.53 -3.78 -1.35
N MET A 320 -8.47 -2.53 -0.90
CA MET A 320 -9.22 -2.04 0.26
C MET A 320 -10.74 -2.03 -0.01
N PHE A 321 -11.14 -1.58 -1.18
CA PHE A 321 -12.53 -1.61 -1.62
C PHE A 321 -13.09 -3.05 -1.65
N GLU A 322 -12.31 -4.01 -2.15
CA GLU A 322 -12.69 -5.42 -2.23
C GLU A 322 -12.87 -6.06 -0.86
N VAL A 323 -12.12 -5.66 0.19
CA VAL A 323 -12.34 -6.16 1.57
C VAL A 323 -13.78 -5.92 2.02
N VAL A 324 -14.31 -4.73 1.77
CA VAL A 324 -15.67 -4.35 2.16
C VAL A 324 -16.72 -5.06 1.28
N VAL A 325 -16.47 -5.14 -0.02
CA VAL A 325 -17.34 -5.85 -0.97
C VAL A 325 -17.41 -7.33 -0.64
N ALA A 326 -16.27 -7.97 -0.36
CA ALA A 326 -16.22 -9.37 0.04
C ALA A 326 -17.04 -9.65 1.32
N TRP A 327 -16.95 -8.76 2.30
CA TRP A 327 -17.76 -8.86 3.52
C TRP A 327 -19.27 -8.78 3.22
N LEU A 328 -19.72 -7.83 2.38
CA LEU A 328 -21.14 -7.72 2.03
C LEU A 328 -21.64 -8.94 1.25
N ILE A 329 -20.80 -9.53 0.40
CA ILE A 329 -21.15 -10.75 -0.34
C ILE A 329 -21.26 -11.94 0.62
N ASP A 330 -20.26 -12.16 1.48
CA ASP A 330 -20.19 -13.35 2.33
C ASP A 330 -21.17 -13.33 3.49
N GLU A 331 -21.29 -12.18 4.17
CA GLU A 331 -22.08 -12.09 5.42
C GLU A 331 -23.53 -11.64 5.17
N LYS A 332 -23.79 -10.93 4.08
CA LYS A 332 -25.11 -10.39 3.75
C LYS A 332 -25.74 -11.06 2.52
N GLY A 333 -25.03 -11.98 1.84
CA GLY A 333 -25.52 -12.64 0.64
C GLY A 333 -25.79 -11.69 -0.54
N MET A 334 -25.16 -10.51 -0.54
CA MET A 334 -25.41 -9.50 -1.57
C MET A 334 -24.81 -9.92 -2.92
N ARG A 335 -25.51 -9.61 -4.02
CA ARG A 335 -24.94 -9.68 -5.35
C ARG A 335 -23.83 -8.64 -5.49
N ARG A 336 -22.71 -9.00 -6.16
CA ARG A 336 -21.53 -8.15 -6.32
C ARG A 336 -21.86 -6.72 -6.78
N GLY A 337 -22.72 -6.55 -7.79
CA GLY A 337 -23.09 -5.22 -8.28
C GLY A 337 -23.76 -4.33 -7.23
N ARG A 338 -24.62 -4.91 -6.38
CA ARG A 338 -25.26 -4.16 -5.28
C ARG A 338 -24.24 -3.82 -4.17
N ALA A 339 -23.36 -4.77 -3.83
CA ALA A 339 -22.31 -4.54 -2.85
C ALA A 339 -21.36 -3.42 -3.30
N VAL A 340 -20.88 -3.46 -4.55
CA VAL A 340 -20.02 -2.41 -5.14
C VAL A 340 -20.71 -1.05 -5.12
N LEU A 341 -21.98 -0.98 -5.55
CA LEU A 341 -22.73 0.29 -5.55
C LEU A 341 -22.87 0.86 -4.14
N LEU A 342 -23.21 0.02 -3.15
CA LEU A 342 -23.36 0.46 -1.76
C LEU A 342 -22.03 0.99 -1.19
N VAL A 343 -20.93 0.25 -1.40
CA VAL A 343 -19.60 0.69 -0.94
C VAL A 343 -19.17 1.96 -1.64
N PHE A 344 -19.41 2.07 -2.96
CA PHE A 344 -19.12 3.27 -3.74
C PHE A 344 -19.85 4.49 -3.19
N LEU A 345 -21.16 4.42 -2.98
CA LEU A 345 -21.95 5.54 -2.48
C LEU A 345 -21.56 5.93 -1.06
N ALA A 346 -21.33 4.95 -0.19
CA ALA A 346 -20.90 5.19 1.18
C ALA A 346 -19.49 5.81 1.25
N ALA A 347 -18.53 5.29 0.44
CA ALA A 347 -17.18 5.82 0.37
C ALA A 347 -17.15 7.20 -0.30
N LEU A 348 -18.03 7.45 -1.28
CA LEU A 348 -18.20 8.77 -1.90
C LEU A 348 -18.69 9.81 -0.86
N ALA A 349 -19.64 9.45 -0.02
CA ALA A 349 -20.16 10.33 1.02
C ALA A 349 -19.07 10.66 2.07
N LEU A 350 -18.39 9.66 2.64
CA LEU A 350 -17.34 9.90 3.63
C LEU A 350 -16.13 10.60 3.01
N GLY A 351 -15.73 10.19 1.79
CA GLY A 351 -14.62 10.81 1.07
C GLY A 351 -14.88 12.26 0.71
N ALA A 352 -16.13 12.62 0.36
CA ALA A 352 -16.51 14.03 0.17
C ALA A 352 -16.34 14.84 1.45
N VAL A 353 -16.74 14.30 2.62
CA VAL A 353 -16.49 14.95 3.90
C VAL A 353 -14.99 15.12 4.16
N CYS A 354 -14.19 14.08 3.89
CA CYS A 354 -12.72 14.15 4.02
C CYS A 354 -12.11 15.19 3.06
N ALA A 355 -12.61 15.27 1.82
CA ALA A 355 -12.13 16.23 0.83
C ALA A 355 -12.43 17.69 1.22
N LEU A 356 -13.57 17.92 1.84
CA LEU A 356 -14.04 19.25 2.23
C LEU A 356 -13.57 19.69 3.63
N ALA A 357 -13.15 18.74 4.48
CA ALA A 357 -12.76 18.97 5.87
C ALA A 357 -11.40 18.34 6.20
N PRO A 358 -10.27 19.06 6.03
CA PRO A 358 -8.93 18.52 6.28
C PRO A 358 -8.73 17.93 7.69
N LYS A 359 -9.45 18.45 8.70
CA LYS A 359 -9.42 17.88 10.06
C LYS A 359 -10.02 16.48 10.11
N VAL A 360 -11.11 16.24 9.35
CA VAL A 360 -11.73 14.91 9.27
C VAL A 360 -10.83 13.94 8.52
N PHE A 361 -10.22 14.40 7.42
CA PHE A 361 -9.19 13.64 6.70
C PHE A 361 -8.08 13.18 7.64
N SER A 362 -7.46 14.11 8.37
CA SER A 362 -6.36 13.81 9.30
C SER A 362 -6.81 12.88 10.44
N ALA A 363 -8.02 13.03 10.95
CA ALA A 363 -8.57 12.16 11.99
C ALA A 363 -8.81 10.73 11.47
N CYS A 364 -9.31 10.58 10.24
CA CYS A 364 -9.50 9.29 9.59
C CYS A 364 -8.14 8.60 9.32
N ASP A 365 -7.17 9.34 8.80
CA ASP A 365 -5.83 8.83 8.56
C ASP A 365 -5.15 8.41 9.86
N PHE A 366 -5.18 9.24 10.90
CA PHE A 366 -4.63 8.91 12.21
C PHE A 366 -5.27 7.65 12.81
N ALA A 367 -6.59 7.58 12.84
CA ALA A 367 -7.32 6.47 13.43
C ALA A 367 -7.03 5.15 12.71
N THR A 368 -6.98 5.18 11.38
CA THR A 368 -6.73 3.98 10.58
C THR A 368 -5.27 3.55 10.63
N SER A 369 -4.34 4.47 10.42
CA SER A 369 -2.91 4.15 10.33
C SER A 369 -2.30 3.79 11.69
N ASN A 370 -2.68 4.49 12.76
CA ASN A 370 -2.05 4.31 14.08
C ASN A 370 -2.81 3.33 14.99
N ILE A 371 -4.15 3.21 14.84
CA ILE A 371 -4.95 2.38 15.73
C ILE A 371 -5.42 1.11 15.03
N PHE A 372 -6.22 1.23 13.95
CA PHE A 372 -6.91 0.07 13.38
C PHE A 372 -5.95 -0.91 12.69
N MET A 373 -5.01 -0.43 11.89
CA MET A 373 -4.01 -1.27 11.22
C MET A 373 -3.11 -1.98 12.25
N THR A 374 -2.65 -1.25 13.25
CA THR A 374 -1.74 -1.80 14.28
C THR A 374 -2.44 -2.85 15.13
N LEU A 375 -3.66 -2.57 15.62
CA LEU A 375 -4.44 -3.54 16.39
C LEU A 375 -4.89 -4.73 15.54
N GLY A 376 -5.27 -4.51 14.28
CA GLY A 376 -5.63 -5.58 13.34
C GLY A 376 -4.47 -6.55 13.12
N ALA A 377 -3.29 -6.03 12.81
CA ALA A 377 -2.08 -6.81 12.64
C ALA A 377 -1.73 -7.61 13.91
N LEU A 378 -1.82 -6.96 15.08
CA LEU A 378 -1.59 -7.62 16.37
C LEU A 378 -2.52 -8.81 16.57
N VAL A 379 -3.82 -8.63 16.33
CA VAL A 379 -4.80 -9.71 16.49
C VAL A 379 -4.55 -10.85 15.50
N PHE A 380 -4.28 -10.57 14.23
CA PHE A 380 -3.98 -11.62 13.25
C PHE A 380 -2.77 -12.46 13.66
N VAL A 381 -1.72 -11.82 14.14
CA VAL A 381 -0.50 -12.48 14.64
C VAL A 381 -0.78 -13.32 15.88
N LEU A 382 -1.52 -12.77 16.85
CA LEU A 382 -1.89 -13.50 18.08
C LEU A 382 -2.77 -14.71 17.75
N VAL A 383 -3.75 -14.55 16.86
CA VAL A 383 -4.64 -15.66 16.49
C VAL A 383 -3.88 -16.77 15.80
N VAL A 384 -3.01 -16.47 14.83
CA VAL A 384 -2.23 -17.50 14.13
C VAL A 384 -1.17 -18.11 15.05
N GLY A 385 -0.48 -17.31 15.84
CA GLY A 385 0.62 -17.78 16.68
C GLY A 385 0.18 -18.57 17.93
N TRP A 386 -1.05 -18.31 18.44
CA TRP A 386 -1.48 -18.82 19.76
C TRP A 386 -2.80 -19.58 19.74
N VAL A 387 -3.69 -19.37 18.77
CA VAL A 387 -5.02 -19.99 18.70
C VAL A 387 -5.09 -21.04 17.58
N VAL A 388 -4.56 -20.73 16.40
CA VAL A 388 -4.56 -21.68 15.26
C VAL A 388 -3.56 -22.81 15.52
N PRO A 389 -3.96 -24.10 15.34
CA PRO A 389 -3.05 -25.22 15.48
C PRO A 389 -1.83 -25.11 14.57
N LYS A 390 -0.62 -25.27 15.12
CA LYS A 390 0.66 -25.13 14.40
C LYS A 390 0.76 -25.96 13.11
N ALA A 391 0.00 -27.05 13.02
CA ALA A 391 -0.04 -27.91 11.84
C ALA A 391 -0.61 -27.18 10.60
N GLU A 392 -1.55 -26.24 10.76
CA GLU A 392 -2.14 -25.50 9.65
C GLU A 392 -1.13 -24.54 9.02
N PRO A 393 -0.46 -23.61 9.76
CA PRO A 393 0.61 -22.79 9.21
C PRO A 393 1.74 -23.62 8.63
N PHE A 394 2.15 -24.70 9.29
CA PHE A 394 3.21 -25.58 8.80
C PHE A 394 2.86 -26.20 7.44
N LYS A 395 1.62 -26.64 7.22
CA LYS A 395 1.16 -27.21 5.96
C LYS A 395 1.33 -26.20 4.80
N GLU A 396 0.99 -24.93 5.02
CA GLU A 396 1.12 -23.87 4.00
C GLU A 396 2.59 -23.59 3.66
N PHE A 397 3.48 -23.64 4.65
CA PHE A 397 4.92 -23.45 4.43
C PHE A 397 5.61 -24.68 3.83
N SER A 398 5.22 -25.88 4.24
CA SER A 398 5.86 -27.14 3.82
C SER A 398 5.57 -27.53 2.37
N SER A 399 4.69 -26.80 1.68
CA SER A 399 4.47 -26.92 0.23
C SER A 399 5.75 -26.63 -0.59
N SER A 400 6.80 -26.05 0.03
CA SER A 400 8.14 -25.90 -0.56
C SER A 400 9.24 -26.30 0.43
N ARG A 401 10.39 -26.81 -0.09
CA ARG A 401 11.56 -27.14 0.74
C ARG A 401 12.10 -25.92 1.50
N ALA A 402 12.13 -24.75 0.85
CA ALA A 402 12.58 -23.50 1.47
C ALA A 402 11.63 -23.08 2.60
N GLY A 403 10.32 -23.12 2.36
CA GLY A 403 9.32 -22.81 3.38
C GLY A 403 9.40 -23.74 4.59
N ALA A 404 9.54 -25.06 4.37
CA ALA A 404 9.69 -26.01 5.46
C ALA A 404 10.93 -25.75 6.33
N ARG A 405 12.07 -25.35 5.71
CA ARG A 405 13.31 -25.01 6.43
C ARG A 405 13.20 -23.71 7.21
N LEU A 406 12.53 -22.69 6.64
CA LEU A 406 12.40 -21.37 7.26
C LEU A 406 11.24 -21.30 8.26
N PHE A 407 10.33 -22.28 8.26
CA PHE A 407 9.17 -22.28 9.15
C PHE A 407 9.52 -22.10 10.63
N PRO A 408 10.54 -22.77 11.22
CA PRO A 408 10.87 -22.57 12.64
C PRO A 408 11.20 -21.09 12.96
N VAL A 409 11.93 -20.41 12.07
CA VAL A 409 12.30 -19.00 12.22
C VAL A 409 11.06 -18.12 12.12
N PHE A 410 10.25 -18.29 11.06
CA PHE A 410 9.01 -17.54 10.89
C PHE A 410 8.05 -17.76 12.05
N TRP A 411 7.91 -19.00 12.54
CA TRP A 411 7.07 -19.32 13.67
C TRP A 411 7.51 -18.65 14.96
N PHE A 412 8.82 -18.60 15.21
CA PHE A 412 9.39 -17.89 16.35
C PHE A 412 9.12 -16.38 16.26
N LEU A 413 9.42 -15.78 15.11
CA LEU A 413 9.18 -14.36 14.86
C LEU A 413 7.70 -14.01 15.04
N LEU A 414 6.82 -14.75 14.38
CA LEU A 414 5.38 -14.55 14.42
C LEU A 414 4.80 -14.70 15.82
N LYS A 415 5.28 -15.69 16.58
CA LYS A 415 4.72 -15.99 17.90
C LYS A 415 5.21 -15.05 18.98
N TRP A 416 6.47 -14.61 18.92
CA TRP A 416 7.11 -13.88 20.02
C TRP A 416 7.52 -12.46 19.63
N ILE A 417 8.21 -12.29 18.53
CA ILE A 417 8.81 -11.00 18.16
C ILE A 417 7.77 -10.03 17.62
N CYS A 418 6.94 -10.49 16.67
CA CYS A 418 5.95 -9.62 16.04
C CYS A 418 4.92 -9.03 17.02
N PRO A 419 4.33 -9.78 17.97
CA PRO A 419 3.41 -9.19 18.94
C PRO A 419 4.06 -8.09 19.78
N ILE A 420 5.30 -8.31 20.24
CA ILE A 420 6.05 -7.34 21.04
C ILE A 420 6.35 -6.08 20.22
N ALA A 421 6.85 -6.25 19.00
CA ALA A 421 7.17 -5.14 18.13
C ALA A 421 5.92 -4.32 17.75
N ILE A 422 4.81 -4.98 17.42
CA ILE A 422 3.55 -4.30 17.09
C ILE A 422 2.98 -3.57 18.31
N ALA A 423 3.04 -4.20 19.50
CA ALA A 423 2.62 -3.54 20.73
C ALA A 423 3.46 -2.31 21.05
N ALA A 424 4.78 -2.38 20.82
CA ALA A 424 5.66 -1.21 20.97
C ALA A 424 5.29 -0.08 20.00
N ILE A 425 5.00 -0.39 18.72
CA ILE A 425 4.51 0.60 17.76
C ILE A 425 3.20 1.22 18.24
N ALA A 426 2.25 0.39 18.71
CA ALA A 426 0.97 0.88 19.19
C ALA A 426 1.13 1.89 20.33
N VAL A 427 2.06 1.63 21.25
CA VAL A 427 2.36 2.54 22.37
C VAL A 427 3.02 3.82 21.87
N THR A 428 4.03 3.73 21.00
CA THR A 428 4.74 4.91 20.47
C THR A 428 3.86 5.80 19.59
N ASN A 429 2.87 5.25 18.90
CA ASN A 429 1.95 6.03 18.08
C ASN A 429 0.84 6.73 18.89
N LEU A 430 0.60 6.30 20.13
CA LEU A 430 -0.42 6.87 21.01
C LEU A 430 0.13 7.86 22.06
N LEU A 431 1.45 7.86 22.28
CA LEU A 431 2.18 8.82 23.14
C LEU A 431 2.65 10.02 22.33
#